data_c3983787c75123cfb44ac3609de351f2
#
_entry.id   c3983787c75123cfb44ac3609de351f2
#
_cell.length_a   1.000
_cell.length_b   1.000
_cell.length_c   1.000
_cell.angle_alpha   90.00
_cell.angle_beta   90.00
_cell.angle_gamma   90.00
#
_symmetry.space_group_name_H-M   'P 1'
#
loop_
_entity.id
_entity.type
_entity.pdbx_description
1 polymer ?
#
loop_
_entity_poly.entity_id
_entity_poly.type
_entity_poly.pdbx_seq_one_letter_code
_entity_poly.pdbx_strand_id
1 'polypeptide(L)'
;DGRLSICTTSSDGTRWWSELEGTWTPGPPLAGMKGGTGSRLALADMTGDGRLDIVSSGDEGWLMLKGSLAWAPVLLEPGKGPAIVDIVNDGLRVHGAGEGRYPFATMTFSGRTDTGGSMRSNGSGIGTHVAARVGSRWTITGTLRADSGPGQSLQPISVGLGPAEKIDFIAIDWSDGVFQTELDLDAESLHAIVETQRQLSSCPVIFAWNGTSTKFISDCLGVGGVGFRTGRDTVATSRPWERFLLPEGSIEPRNGAYELILAEPMEETCYLDAASLVTWDLPPGWSMAVDERMGTGLPAPTGIPFFYRRSIDPLRV
;
A
#
# COMPACT_ATOMS: atom_id res chain seq x y z
N ASP A 1 6.36 6.48 -15.77
CA ASP A 1 5.68 7.52 -16.56
C ASP A 1 4.17 7.27 -16.68
N GLY A 2 3.66 6.16 -16.10
CA GLY A 2 2.24 5.78 -16.11
C GLY A 2 1.68 5.37 -17.47
N ARG A 3 2.51 5.16 -18.47
CA ARG A 3 2.08 4.75 -19.80
C ARG A 3 2.05 3.23 -19.92
N LEU A 4 1.06 2.74 -20.64
CA LEU A 4 0.96 1.32 -20.96
C LEU A 4 2.05 0.94 -21.97
N SER A 5 2.73 -0.17 -21.69
CA SER A 5 3.71 -0.76 -22.59
C SER A 5 3.43 -2.25 -22.78
N ILE A 6 3.67 -2.75 -23.98
CA ILE A 6 3.53 -4.18 -24.29
C ILE A 6 4.92 -4.72 -24.63
N CYS A 7 5.26 -5.88 -24.07
CA CYS A 7 6.44 -6.61 -24.47
C CYS A 7 6.06 -7.84 -25.30
N THR A 8 6.63 -7.96 -26.47
CA THR A 8 6.39 -9.09 -27.38
C THR A 8 7.69 -9.81 -27.69
N THR A 9 7.62 -11.14 -27.87
CA THR A 9 8.75 -11.95 -28.31
C THR A 9 8.40 -12.72 -29.57
N SER A 10 9.36 -12.79 -30.49
CA SER A 10 9.25 -13.51 -31.76
C SER A 10 10.63 -14.04 -32.16
N SER A 11 10.70 -14.78 -33.30
CA SER A 11 11.97 -15.18 -33.89
C SER A 11 12.93 -14.02 -34.22
N ASP A 12 12.34 -12.80 -34.43
CA ASP A 12 13.11 -11.59 -34.76
C ASP A 12 13.61 -10.85 -33.52
N GLY A 13 13.24 -11.32 -32.33
CA GLY A 13 13.65 -10.78 -31.04
C GLY A 13 12.48 -10.35 -30.16
N THR A 14 12.84 -9.87 -28.98
CA THR A 14 11.91 -9.32 -28.00
C THR A 14 11.92 -7.80 -28.09
N ARG A 15 10.76 -7.18 -28.09
CA ARG A 15 10.59 -5.73 -28.26
C ARG A 15 9.57 -5.17 -27.28
N TRP A 16 9.79 -3.93 -26.86
CA TRP A 16 8.81 -3.08 -26.24
C TRP A 16 8.00 -2.34 -27.29
N TRP A 17 6.73 -2.19 -27.00
CA TRP A 17 5.82 -1.32 -27.75
C TRP A 17 5.28 -0.29 -26.78
N SER A 18 5.41 0.96 -27.13
CA SER A 18 4.88 2.06 -26.35
C SER A 18 3.72 2.70 -27.10
N GLU A 19 2.67 3.00 -26.37
CA GLU A 19 1.48 3.69 -26.90
C GLU A 19 1.63 5.19 -26.69
N LEU A 20 1.38 5.96 -27.75
CA LEU A 20 1.27 7.40 -27.71
C LEU A 20 0.12 7.84 -28.62
N GLU A 21 -0.87 8.49 -28.04
CA GLU A 21 -2.05 9.02 -28.78
C GLU A 21 -2.74 7.97 -29.66
N GLY A 22 -2.94 6.77 -29.14
CA GLY A 22 -3.56 5.65 -29.83
C GLY A 22 -2.65 4.92 -30.84
N THR A 23 -1.40 5.31 -30.95
CA THR A 23 -0.43 4.70 -31.88
C THR A 23 0.63 3.90 -31.14
N TRP A 24 0.76 2.62 -31.51
CA TRP A 24 1.78 1.73 -30.96
C TRP A 24 3.06 1.79 -31.79
N THR A 25 4.15 2.20 -31.16
CA THR A 25 5.49 2.27 -31.79
C THR A 25 6.44 1.24 -31.16
N PRO A 26 7.13 0.43 -31.99
CA PRO A 26 8.11 -0.50 -31.49
C PRO A 26 9.40 0.22 -31.07
N GLY A 27 9.92 -0.15 -29.89
CA GLY A 27 11.29 0.17 -29.50
C GLY A 27 12.32 -0.73 -30.20
N PRO A 28 13.61 -0.47 -29.97
CA PRO A 28 14.67 -1.35 -30.46
C PRO A 28 14.53 -2.77 -29.89
N PRO A 29 14.99 -3.80 -30.59
CA PRO A 29 15.06 -5.14 -30.04
C PRO A 29 15.91 -5.18 -28.76
N LEU A 30 15.45 -5.92 -27.76
CA LEU A 30 16.24 -6.17 -26.56
C LEU A 30 17.38 -7.13 -26.91
N ALA A 31 18.61 -6.73 -26.59
CA ALA A 31 19.79 -7.52 -26.92
C ALA A 31 19.77 -8.88 -26.19
N GLY A 32 20.16 -9.94 -26.90
CA GLY A 32 20.22 -11.27 -26.31
C GLY A 32 18.90 -11.99 -26.08
N MET A 33 17.76 -11.36 -26.40
CA MET A 33 16.43 -11.94 -26.19
C MET A 33 15.77 -12.32 -27.52
N LYS A 34 16.07 -13.52 -28.00
CA LYS A 34 15.35 -14.11 -29.14
C LYS A 34 14.34 -15.12 -28.64
N GLY A 35 13.14 -15.05 -29.16
CA GLY A 35 12.11 -16.02 -28.91
C GLY A 35 11.87 -16.92 -30.13
N GLY A 36 11.30 -18.08 -29.89
CA GLY A 36 10.84 -19.01 -30.92
C GLY A 36 9.34 -19.30 -30.74
N THR A 37 8.81 -20.22 -31.55
CA THR A 37 7.44 -20.69 -31.38
C THR A 37 7.28 -21.30 -29.98
N GLY A 38 6.31 -20.78 -29.21
CA GLY A 38 6.06 -21.21 -27.83
C GLY A 38 6.89 -20.53 -26.76
N SER A 39 7.75 -19.56 -27.12
CA SER A 39 8.44 -18.73 -26.12
C SER A 39 7.45 -17.98 -25.24
N ARG A 40 7.79 -17.87 -23.97
CA ARG A 40 6.99 -17.17 -22.97
C ARG A 40 7.77 -16.01 -22.40
N LEU A 41 7.05 -14.99 -21.99
CA LEU A 41 7.58 -13.86 -21.23
C LEU A 41 6.85 -13.78 -19.90
N ALA A 42 7.58 -13.41 -18.86
CA ALA A 42 7.03 -12.99 -17.59
C ALA A 42 7.75 -11.72 -17.13
N LEU A 43 7.08 -10.96 -16.33
CA LEU A 43 7.61 -9.78 -15.67
C LEU A 43 7.70 -10.06 -14.17
N ALA A 44 8.88 -9.93 -13.60
CA ALA A 44 9.09 -10.04 -12.17
C ALA A 44 10.35 -9.27 -11.79
N ASP A 45 10.36 -8.64 -10.61
CA ASP A 45 11.60 -8.09 -10.06
C ASP A 45 12.46 -9.27 -9.54
N MET A 46 13.37 -9.73 -10.37
CA MET A 46 14.26 -10.85 -10.04
C MET A 46 15.50 -10.40 -9.28
N THR A 47 15.87 -9.15 -9.42
CA THR A 47 17.10 -8.58 -8.83
C THR A 47 16.85 -7.93 -7.48
N GLY A 48 15.61 -7.56 -7.18
CA GLY A 48 15.23 -6.85 -5.94
C GLY A 48 15.52 -5.35 -6.00
N ASP A 49 15.76 -4.81 -7.21
CA ASP A 49 16.04 -3.39 -7.35
C ASP A 49 14.76 -2.53 -7.44
N GLY A 50 13.59 -3.17 -7.38
CA GLY A 50 12.27 -2.53 -7.46
C GLY A 50 11.83 -2.20 -8.87
N ARG A 51 12.48 -2.76 -9.89
CA ARG A 51 12.09 -2.68 -11.30
C ARG A 51 11.72 -4.08 -11.80
N LEU A 52 10.80 -4.13 -12.75
CA LEU A 52 10.45 -5.39 -13.36
C LEU A 52 11.52 -5.81 -14.37
N ASP A 53 12.04 -7.01 -14.17
CA ASP A 53 12.90 -7.70 -15.13
C ASP A 53 12.05 -8.50 -16.12
N ILE A 54 12.56 -8.72 -17.31
CA ILE A 54 11.93 -9.59 -18.30
C ILE A 54 12.55 -10.97 -18.20
N VAL A 55 11.73 -11.95 -17.86
CA VAL A 55 12.11 -13.37 -17.85
C VAL A 55 11.59 -14.01 -19.12
N SER A 56 12.46 -14.67 -19.85
CA SER A 56 12.13 -15.30 -21.14
C SER A 56 12.56 -16.76 -21.18
N SER A 57 11.79 -17.59 -21.85
CA SER A 57 12.14 -18.98 -22.17
C SER A 57 12.84 -19.12 -23.53
N GLY A 58 13.50 -18.10 -24.02
CA GLY A 58 14.23 -18.13 -25.27
C GLY A 58 15.63 -18.75 -25.18
N ASP A 59 16.29 -18.86 -26.33
CA ASP A 59 17.64 -19.50 -26.42
C ASP A 59 18.75 -18.64 -25.77
N GLU A 60 18.54 -17.34 -25.63
CA GLU A 60 19.47 -16.36 -25.07
C GLU A 60 18.77 -15.42 -24.10
N GLY A 61 17.86 -15.94 -23.27
CA GLY A 61 17.18 -15.14 -22.25
C GLY A 61 17.98 -15.09 -20.94
N TRP A 62 17.48 -14.31 -20.02
CA TRP A 62 18.04 -14.17 -18.67
C TRP A 62 18.04 -15.52 -17.93
N LEU A 63 17.10 -16.42 -18.28
CA LEU A 63 17.05 -17.79 -17.81
C LEU A 63 16.65 -18.72 -18.97
N MET A 64 17.54 -19.62 -19.36
CA MET A 64 17.27 -20.67 -20.34
C MET A 64 16.54 -21.86 -19.65
N LEU A 65 15.25 -22.02 -19.91
CA LEU A 65 14.45 -23.15 -19.41
C LEU A 65 14.28 -24.23 -20.50
N LYS A 66 15.42 -24.79 -20.95
CA LYS A 66 15.43 -25.82 -21.98
C LYS A 66 14.69 -27.07 -21.52
N GLY A 67 13.72 -27.55 -22.33
CA GLY A 67 12.93 -28.74 -22.04
C GLY A 67 11.83 -28.56 -21.01
N SER A 68 11.56 -27.31 -20.59
CA SER A 68 10.47 -27.02 -19.68
C SER A 68 9.10 -27.15 -20.35
N LEU A 69 8.16 -27.83 -19.71
CA LEU A 69 6.77 -27.91 -20.14
C LEU A 69 6.00 -26.63 -19.77
N ALA A 70 6.30 -26.09 -18.62
CA ALA A 70 5.74 -24.84 -18.11
C ALA A 70 6.68 -24.25 -17.07
N TRP A 71 6.64 -22.94 -16.89
CA TRP A 71 7.38 -22.24 -15.87
C TRP A 71 6.68 -20.96 -15.45
N ALA A 72 6.97 -20.47 -14.24
CA ALA A 72 6.47 -19.20 -13.74
C ALA A 72 7.40 -18.63 -12.67
N PRO A 73 7.46 -17.30 -12.49
CA PRO A 73 7.97 -16.69 -11.28
C PRO A 73 7.02 -16.97 -10.12
N VAL A 74 7.53 -17.43 -8.99
CA VAL A 74 6.75 -17.83 -7.82
C VAL A 74 7.45 -17.34 -6.56
N LEU A 75 6.70 -16.78 -5.63
CA LEU A 75 7.18 -16.46 -4.30
C LEU A 75 7.10 -17.70 -3.42
N LEU A 76 8.24 -18.31 -3.13
CA LEU A 76 8.33 -19.52 -2.31
C LEU A 76 8.55 -19.20 -0.83
N GLU A 77 9.32 -18.16 -0.56
CA GLU A 77 9.67 -17.74 0.79
C GLU A 77 9.37 -16.25 0.98
N PRO A 78 8.68 -15.86 2.05
CA PRO A 78 8.44 -14.47 2.36
C PRO A 78 9.77 -13.69 2.51
N GLY A 79 9.82 -12.49 1.94
CA GLY A 79 10.98 -11.60 2.02
C GLY A 79 12.15 -11.97 1.09
N LYS A 80 12.09 -13.11 0.40
CA LYS A 80 13.18 -13.56 -0.48
C LYS A 80 13.03 -13.18 -1.96
N GLY A 81 11.88 -12.64 -2.33
CA GLY A 81 11.55 -12.33 -3.72
C GLY A 81 11.24 -13.57 -4.57
N PRO A 82 10.92 -13.39 -5.86
CA PRO A 82 10.50 -14.48 -6.71
C PRO A 82 11.65 -15.44 -7.07
N ALA A 83 11.31 -16.73 -7.16
CA ALA A 83 12.09 -17.77 -7.79
C ALA A 83 11.39 -18.20 -9.09
N ILE A 84 12.10 -18.81 -10.01
CA ILE A 84 11.48 -19.42 -11.18
C ILE A 84 11.26 -20.90 -10.89
N VAL A 85 10.02 -21.31 -11.02
CA VAL A 85 9.63 -22.72 -10.96
C VAL A 85 9.34 -23.22 -12.37
N ASP A 86 9.99 -24.30 -12.76
CA ASP A 86 9.81 -24.90 -14.07
C ASP A 86 9.29 -26.36 -13.91
N ILE A 87 8.47 -26.81 -14.87
CA ILE A 87 7.93 -28.15 -14.93
C ILE A 87 8.65 -28.90 -16.06
N VAL A 88 9.33 -29.95 -15.68
CA VAL A 88 10.03 -30.85 -16.60
C VAL A 88 9.46 -32.27 -16.50
N ASN A 89 9.89 -33.16 -17.39
CA ASN A 89 9.30 -34.52 -17.46
C ASN A 89 9.41 -35.32 -16.16
N ASP A 90 10.41 -35.04 -15.34
CA ASP A 90 10.71 -35.71 -14.06
C ASP A 90 10.23 -34.93 -12.82
N GLY A 91 9.51 -33.83 -13.00
CA GLY A 91 8.89 -33.09 -11.90
C GLY A 91 9.13 -31.60 -11.92
N LEU A 92 9.11 -31.00 -10.73
CA LEU A 92 9.32 -29.57 -10.53
C LEU A 92 10.80 -29.27 -10.27
N ARG A 93 11.28 -28.24 -10.91
CA ARG A 93 12.59 -27.63 -10.59
C ARG A 93 12.42 -26.20 -10.15
N VAL A 94 13.18 -25.82 -9.14
CA VAL A 94 13.24 -24.46 -8.62
C VAL A 94 14.58 -23.85 -8.95
N HIS A 95 14.53 -22.73 -9.66
CA HIS A 95 15.69 -21.89 -9.93
C HIS A 95 15.63 -20.70 -8.98
N GLY A 96 16.35 -20.81 -7.89
CA GLY A 96 16.54 -19.71 -6.96
C GLY A 96 17.37 -18.61 -7.60
N ALA A 97 17.26 -17.42 -7.09
CA ALA A 97 18.16 -16.36 -7.47
C ALA A 97 19.56 -16.65 -6.93
N GLY A 98 20.56 -16.30 -7.72
CA GLY A 98 21.96 -16.33 -7.29
C GLY A 98 22.26 -15.31 -6.20
N GLU A 99 23.51 -15.29 -5.74
CA GLU A 99 24.00 -14.27 -4.80
C GLU A 99 23.91 -12.86 -5.42
N GLY A 100 23.81 -11.84 -4.55
CA GLY A 100 23.85 -10.44 -4.96
C GLY A 100 22.49 -9.80 -5.24
N ARG A 101 21.39 -10.46 -4.88
CA ARG A 101 20.07 -9.82 -4.90
C ARG A 101 19.94 -8.82 -3.76
N TYR A 102 19.16 -7.78 -4.02
CA TYR A 102 18.69 -6.88 -3.00
C TYR A 102 17.54 -7.50 -2.18
N PRO A 103 17.29 -7.00 -0.97
CA PRO A 103 16.21 -7.48 -0.14
C PRO A 103 14.83 -7.14 -0.72
N PHE A 104 13.82 -7.90 -0.29
CA PHE A 104 12.42 -7.73 -0.66
C PHE A 104 11.56 -7.57 0.58
N ALA A 105 10.47 -6.83 0.46
CA ALA A 105 9.32 -6.92 1.36
C ALA A 105 8.22 -7.71 0.65
N THR A 106 7.56 -8.60 1.40
CA THR A 106 6.47 -9.42 0.90
C THR A 106 5.18 -9.03 1.60
N MET A 107 4.09 -8.93 0.85
CA MET A 107 2.80 -8.47 1.37
C MET A 107 1.68 -9.41 0.97
N THR A 108 0.75 -9.62 1.89
CA THR A 108 -0.56 -10.22 1.62
C THR A 108 -1.65 -9.22 1.98
N PHE A 109 -2.73 -9.23 1.22
CA PHE A 109 -3.87 -8.33 1.38
C PHE A 109 -5.13 -9.12 1.62
N SER A 110 -5.93 -8.69 2.58
CA SER A 110 -7.25 -9.26 2.83
C SER A 110 -8.25 -8.17 3.14
N GLY A 111 -9.41 -8.22 2.50
CA GLY A 111 -10.55 -7.41 2.92
C GLY A 111 -11.03 -7.83 4.31
N ARG A 112 -11.79 -6.99 4.96
CA ARG A 112 -12.41 -7.31 6.26
C ARG A 112 -13.47 -8.37 6.08
N THR A 113 -13.48 -9.33 7.00
CA THR A 113 -14.45 -10.44 7.02
C THR A 113 -15.45 -10.34 8.16
N ASP A 114 -15.48 -9.20 8.87
CA ASP A 114 -16.40 -8.96 9.97
C ASP A 114 -17.86 -9.00 9.50
N THR A 115 -18.73 -9.63 10.28
CA THR A 115 -20.17 -9.66 10.00
C THR A 115 -20.80 -8.30 10.29
N GLY A 116 -21.75 -7.87 9.45
CA GLY A 116 -22.61 -6.73 9.75
C GLY A 116 -22.24 -5.41 9.06
N GLY A 117 -22.17 -5.39 7.73
CA GLY A 117 -22.13 -4.13 6.95
C GLY A 117 -20.80 -3.40 6.88
N SER A 118 -19.74 -3.95 7.50
CA SER A 118 -18.40 -3.39 7.45
C SER A 118 -17.49 -4.05 6.39
N MET A 119 -18.01 -5.03 5.68
CA MET A 119 -17.32 -5.63 4.53
C MET A 119 -17.44 -4.70 3.33
N ARG A 120 -16.32 -4.37 2.71
CA ARG A 120 -16.26 -3.54 1.51
C ARG A 120 -15.50 -4.24 0.38
N SER A 121 -14.22 -4.54 0.60
CA SER A 121 -13.41 -5.28 -0.37
C SER A 121 -13.62 -6.78 -0.24
N ASN A 122 -13.20 -7.53 -1.27
CA ASN A 122 -13.26 -8.99 -1.19
C ASN A 122 -12.24 -9.54 -0.19
N GLY A 123 -12.62 -10.60 0.54
CA GLY A 123 -11.79 -11.19 1.60
C GLY A 123 -10.43 -11.72 1.14
N SER A 124 -10.27 -12.00 -0.15
CA SER A 124 -9.00 -12.46 -0.73
C SER A 124 -8.10 -11.31 -1.23
N GLY A 125 -8.53 -10.04 -1.10
CA GLY A 125 -7.76 -8.88 -1.55
C GLY A 125 -7.48 -8.84 -3.07
N ILE A 126 -8.20 -9.60 -3.88
CA ILE A 126 -8.01 -9.59 -5.34
C ILE A 126 -8.47 -8.25 -5.92
N GLY A 127 -7.66 -7.68 -6.81
CA GLY A 127 -7.93 -6.37 -7.41
C GLY A 127 -7.35 -5.20 -6.62
N THR A 128 -6.58 -5.46 -5.56
CA THR A 128 -5.85 -4.43 -4.83
C THR A 128 -4.65 -3.96 -5.65
N HIS A 129 -4.51 -2.64 -5.80
CA HIS A 129 -3.35 -1.98 -6.39
C HIS A 129 -2.48 -1.38 -5.29
N VAL A 130 -1.17 -1.39 -5.51
CA VAL A 130 -0.19 -0.94 -4.54
C VAL A 130 0.85 -0.06 -5.22
N ALA A 131 1.07 1.11 -4.67
CA ALA A 131 2.22 1.96 -5.01
C ALA A 131 3.15 2.05 -3.79
N ALA A 132 4.30 1.41 -3.88
CA ALA A 132 5.31 1.38 -2.84
C ALA A 132 6.42 2.39 -3.11
N ARG A 133 6.77 3.20 -2.11
CA ARG A 133 7.85 4.18 -2.19
C ARG A 133 9.04 3.74 -1.35
N VAL A 134 10.21 3.76 -1.96
CA VAL A 134 11.51 3.56 -1.32
C VAL A 134 12.43 4.72 -1.71
N GLY A 135 12.70 5.62 -0.80
CA GLY A 135 13.36 6.90 -1.08
C GLY A 135 12.54 7.73 -2.08
N SER A 136 13.11 8.00 -3.25
CA SER A 136 12.44 8.72 -4.35
C SER A 136 11.83 7.78 -5.41
N ARG A 137 12.02 6.46 -5.28
CA ARG A 137 11.55 5.48 -6.26
C ARG A 137 10.15 4.98 -5.88
N TRP A 138 9.30 4.86 -6.88
CA TRP A 138 8.01 4.23 -6.79
C TRP A 138 7.99 2.91 -7.56
N THR A 139 7.43 1.88 -6.95
CA THR A 139 7.14 0.59 -7.57
C THR A 139 5.65 0.35 -7.52
N ILE A 140 5.03 0.15 -8.67
CA ILE A 140 3.58 -0.12 -8.77
C ILE A 140 3.42 -1.62 -9.03
N THR A 141 2.58 -2.25 -8.22
CA THR A 141 2.25 -3.67 -8.31
C THR A 141 0.81 -3.90 -7.84
N GLY A 142 0.36 -5.14 -7.75
CA GLY A 142 -0.97 -5.45 -7.24
C GLY A 142 -1.25 -6.94 -7.27
N THR A 143 -2.45 -7.28 -6.80
CA THR A 143 -2.94 -8.66 -6.73
C THR A 143 -3.61 -9.11 -8.04
N LEU A 144 -3.33 -8.44 -9.14
CA LEU A 144 -3.72 -8.84 -10.49
C LEU A 144 -2.56 -9.56 -11.18
N ARG A 145 -2.92 -10.44 -12.08
CA ARG A 145 -1.95 -11.22 -12.83
C ARG A 145 -1.25 -10.37 -13.87
N ALA A 146 0.08 -10.37 -13.85
CA ALA A 146 0.91 -9.60 -14.79
C ALA A 146 1.40 -10.46 -15.98
N ASP A 147 1.21 -11.77 -15.94
CA ASP A 147 1.65 -12.70 -16.99
C ASP A 147 0.57 -13.70 -17.37
N SER A 148 0.72 -14.35 -18.52
CA SER A 148 -0.17 -15.39 -19.04
C SER A 148 0.34 -16.80 -18.81
N GLY A 149 1.40 -16.96 -18.02
CA GLY A 149 2.02 -18.25 -17.71
C GLY A 149 1.15 -19.17 -16.85
N PRO A 150 1.59 -20.38 -16.55
CA PRO A 150 0.93 -21.25 -15.60
C PRO A 150 0.85 -20.55 -14.27
N GLY A 151 -0.34 -20.63 -13.65
CA GLY A 151 -0.67 -19.73 -12.58
C GLY A 151 -0.02 -20.08 -11.26
N GLN A 152 0.46 -19.08 -10.65
CA GLN A 152 0.58 -19.03 -9.20
C GLN A 152 -0.64 -18.32 -8.60
N SER A 153 -0.74 -18.34 -7.30
CA SER A 153 -1.64 -17.43 -6.57
C SER A 153 -1.32 -15.98 -6.93
N LEU A 154 -2.34 -15.13 -6.91
CA LEU A 154 -2.18 -13.68 -7.08
C LEU A 154 -1.49 -13.04 -5.88
N GLN A 155 -1.36 -13.76 -4.79
CA GLN A 155 -0.71 -13.37 -3.54
C GLN A 155 0.19 -14.52 -3.03
N PRO A 156 1.20 -14.20 -2.22
CA PRO A 156 1.66 -12.85 -1.86
C PRO A 156 2.27 -12.08 -3.04
N ILE A 157 2.39 -10.77 -2.90
CA ILE A 157 3.19 -9.93 -3.81
C ILE A 157 4.51 -9.55 -3.14
N SER A 158 5.52 -9.20 -3.92
CA SER A 158 6.80 -8.71 -3.40
C SER A 158 7.23 -7.44 -4.08
N VAL A 159 7.97 -6.61 -3.33
CA VAL A 159 8.60 -5.38 -3.80
C VAL A 159 10.07 -5.43 -3.44
N GLY A 160 10.94 -5.27 -4.44
CA GLY A 160 12.37 -5.14 -4.24
C GLY A 160 12.74 -3.75 -3.72
N LEU A 161 13.62 -3.70 -2.73
CA LEU A 161 13.94 -2.47 -2.04
C LEU A 161 15.23 -1.80 -2.54
N GLY A 162 16.01 -2.46 -3.41
CA GLY A 162 17.37 -2.01 -3.67
C GLY A 162 18.19 -2.07 -2.37
N PRO A 163 19.06 -1.10 -2.11
CA PRO A 163 19.89 -1.11 -0.92
C PRO A 163 19.17 -0.67 0.38
N ALA A 164 17.85 -0.40 0.32
CA ALA A 164 17.09 0.03 1.48
C ALA A 164 16.67 -1.15 2.37
N GLU A 165 16.51 -0.90 3.65
CA GLU A 165 16.10 -1.89 4.65
C GLU A 165 14.60 -1.94 4.87
N LYS A 166 13.84 -0.99 4.30
CA LYS A 166 12.39 -0.91 4.43
C LYS A 166 11.75 -0.15 3.27
N ILE A 167 10.45 -0.35 3.12
CA ILE A 167 9.58 0.52 2.33
C ILE A 167 9.16 1.69 3.23
N ASP A 168 9.35 2.92 2.76
CA ASP A 168 8.99 4.11 3.55
C ASP A 168 7.47 4.29 3.62
N PHE A 169 6.78 4.01 2.52
CA PHE A 169 5.36 4.31 2.36
C PHE A 169 4.75 3.40 1.31
N ILE A 170 3.56 2.90 1.56
CA ILE A 170 2.72 2.31 0.53
C ILE A 170 1.34 2.95 0.50
N ALA A 171 0.87 3.27 -0.70
CA ALA A 171 -0.52 3.57 -0.98
C ALA A 171 -1.20 2.31 -1.51
N ILE A 172 -2.32 1.96 -0.93
CA ILE A 172 -3.11 0.77 -1.25
C ILE A 172 -4.46 1.25 -1.74
N ASP A 173 -4.78 0.92 -2.98
CA ASP A 173 -6.09 1.13 -3.57
C ASP A 173 -6.84 -0.20 -3.56
N TRP A 174 -7.79 -0.34 -2.67
CA TRP A 174 -8.60 -1.55 -2.53
C TRP A 174 -9.60 -1.68 -3.68
N SER A 175 -10.04 -2.89 -3.95
CA SER A 175 -10.94 -3.19 -5.08
C SER A 175 -12.29 -2.45 -5.04
N ASP A 176 -12.64 -1.85 -3.94
CA ASP A 176 -13.84 -1.02 -3.77
C ASP A 176 -13.56 0.49 -3.92
N GLY A 177 -12.31 0.87 -4.25
CA GLY A 177 -11.87 2.25 -4.43
C GLY A 177 -11.53 2.98 -3.13
N VAL A 178 -11.37 2.26 -2.02
CA VAL A 178 -10.92 2.84 -0.76
C VAL A 178 -9.40 2.83 -0.70
N PHE A 179 -8.83 3.94 -0.28
CA PHE A 179 -7.39 4.06 -0.09
C PHE A 179 -6.99 3.76 1.34
N GLN A 180 -5.88 3.05 1.49
CA GLN A 180 -5.22 2.78 2.76
C GLN A 180 -3.73 3.05 2.60
N THR A 181 -3.10 3.48 3.68
CA THR A 181 -1.66 3.75 3.72
C THR A 181 -1.03 2.97 4.84
N GLU A 182 0.13 2.37 4.56
CA GLU A 182 1.00 1.78 5.57
C GLU A 182 2.41 2.38 5.44
N LEU A 183 3.13 2.42 6.55
CA LEU A 183 4.44 3.04 6.65
C LEU A 183 5.46 2.08 7.24
N ASP A 184 6.74 2.29 6.92
CA ASP A 184 7.88 1.62 7.54
C ASP A 184 7.78 0.08 7.47
N LEU A 185 7.57 -0.48 6.30
CA LEU A 185 7.50 -1.93 6.11
C LEU A 185 8.91 -2.52 5.94
N ASP A 186 9.35 -3.31 6.91
CA ASP A 186 10.68 -3.88 6.94
C ASP A 186 10.93 -4.86 5.80
N ALA A 187 12.19 -4.87 5.32
CA ALA A 187 12.68 -5.84 4.37
C ALA A 187 12.70 -7.27 4.99
N GLU A 188 12.83 -8.26 4.12
CA GLU A 188 12.94 -9.68 4.47
C GLU A 188 11.81 -10.21 5.37
N SER A 189 10.65 -9.55 5.32
CA SER A 189 9.48 -9.81 6.15
C SER A 189 8.22 -10.03 5.33
N LEU A 190 7.25 -10.72 5.93
CA LEU A 190 5.89 -10.85 5.43
C LEU A 190 4.97 -9.90 6.21
N HIS A 191 4.36 -8.97 5.49
CA HIS A 191 3.38 -8.03 6.03
C HIS A 191 1.97 -8.48 5.64
N ALA A 192 1.20 -8.92 6.62
CA ALA A 192 -0.22 -9.24 6.44
C ALA A 192 -1.04 -7.96 6.63
N ILE A 193 -1.55 -7.41 5.55
CA ILE A 193 -2.29 -6.15 5.53
C ILE A 193 -3.77 -6.47 5.40
N VAL A 194 -4.54 -6.01 6.38
CA VAL A 194 -5.99 -6.15 6.41
C VAL A 194 -6.60 -4.80 6.12
N GLU A 195 -7.65 -4.78 5.31
CA GLU A 195 -8.41 -3.57 5.04
C GLU A 195 -8.88 -2.92 6.35
N THR A 196 -8.55 -1.65 6.54
CA THR A 196 -9.04 -0.89 7.69
C THR A 196 -10.41 -0.32 7.40
N GLN A 197 -11.28 -0.30 8.42
CA GLN A 197 -12.54 0.40 8.27
C GLN A 197 -12.27 1.90 8.31
N ARG A 198 -12.43 2.53 7.15
CA ARG A 198 -12.37 3.97 7.03
C ARG A 198 -13.70 4.45 6.46
N GLN A 199 -14.20 5.54 6.98
CA GLN A 199 -15.21 6.29 6.25
C GLN A 199 -14.49 6.90 5.04
N LEU A 200 -15.14 6.88 3.89
CA LEU A 200 -14.68 7.61 2.71
C LEU A 200 -14.61 9.08 3.09
N SER A 201 -13.44 9.54 3.42
CA SER A 201 -13.17 10.91 3.83
C SER A 201 -11.93 11.38 3.08
N SER A 202 -12.06 12.52 2.45
CA SER A 202 -10.94 13.25 1.88
C SER A 202 -10.05 13.91 2.93
N CYS A 203 -10.20 13.51 4.18
CA CYS A 203 -9.49 14.12 5.29
C CYS A 203 -8.09 13.54 5.42
N PRO A 204 -7.11 14.37 5.82
CA PRO A 204 -5.78 13.90 6.19
C PRO A 204 -5.84 12.83 7.29
N VAL A 205 -4.84 11.99 7.33
CA VAL A 205 -4.73 10.90 8.30
C VAL A 205 -3.53 11.09 9.21
N ILE A 206 -3.66 10.63 10.45
CA ILE A 206 -2.60 10.68 11.46
C ILE A 206 -2.03 9.28 11.66
N PHE A 207 -0.71 9.19 11.64
CA PHE A 207 0.05 8.03 12.09
C PHE A 207 0.94 8.44 13.26
N ALA A 208 1.19 7.51 14.17
CA ALA A 208 2.12 7.68 15.27
C ALA A 208 2.90 6.40 15.56
N TRP A 209 4.07 6.55 16.15
CA TRP A 209 4.89 5.44 16.65
C TRP A 209 4.36 4.99 18.02
N ASN A 210 3.98 3.71 18.14
CA ASN A 210 3.38 3.14 19.35
C ASN A 210 4.37 2.35 20.23
N GLY A 211 5.67 2.52 20.01
CA GLY A 211 6.72 1.75 20.67
C GLY A 211 7.24 0.56 19.87
N THR A 212 6.49 0.05 18.92
CA THR A 212 6.87 -1.10 18.07
C THR A 212 6.79 -0.83 16.58
N SER A 213 5.83 -0.05 16.16
CA SER A 213 5.62 0.28 14.74
C SER A 213 4.86 1.58 14.59
N THR A 214 4.98 2.22 13.42
CA THR A 214 4.14 3.36 13.04
C THR A 214 2.76 2.84 12.64
N LYS A 215 1.71 3.34 13.29
CA LYS A 215 0.33 2.89 13.11
C LYS A 215 -0.59 4.04 12.73
N PHE A 216 -1.56 3.72 11.88
CA PHE A 216 -2.71 4.60 11.62
C PHE A 216 -3.50 4.81 12.92
N ILE A 217 -3.82 6.07 13.21
CA ILE A 217 -4.59 6.48 14.39
C ILE A 217 -6.01 6.85 14.00
N SER A 218 -6.16 7.84 13.13
CA SER A 218 -7.47 8.39 12.74
C SER A 218 -7.35 9.28 11.52
N ASP A 219 -8.49 9.55 10.90
CA ASP A 219 -8.66 10.71 10.03
C ASP A 219 -8.74 11.98 10.88
N CYS A 220 -8.36 13.11 10.35
CA CYS A 220 -8.41 14.42 11.01
C CYS A 220 -8.86 15.52 10.05
N LEU A 221 -9.13 16.70 10.61
CA LEU A 221 -9.58 17.90 9.90
C LEU A 221 -10.94 17.75 9.16
N GLY A 222 -11.68 16.69 9.40
CA GLY A 222 -13.01 16.47 8.86
C GLY A 222 -14.15 17.17 9.60
N VAL A 223 -13.86 17.81 10.71
CA VAL A 223 -14.86 18.33 11.65
C VAL A 223 -15.50 19.66 11.23
N GLY A 224 -14.96 20.34 10.24
CA GLY A 224 -15.48 21.64 9.80
C GLY A 224 -16.71 21.57 8.90
N GLY A 225 -17.09 20.37 8.44
CA GLY A 225 -18.23 20.19 7.55
C GLY A 225 -18.15 21.04 6.28
N VAL A 226 -16.95 21.21 5.71
CA VAL A 226 -16.71 22.05 4.53
C VAL A 226 -17.67 21.66 3.41
N GLY A 227 -18.44 22.63 2.91
CA GLY A 227 -19.43 22.40 1.86
C GLY A 227 -20.73 21.72 2.32
N PHE A 228 -20.86 21.33 3.59
CA PHE A 228 -22.08 20.74 4.12
C PHE A 228 -23.22 21.79 4.14
N ARG A 229 -24.34 21.46 3.49
CA ARG A 229 -25.51 22.35 3.45
C ARG A 229 -26.28 22.31 4.79
N THR A 230 -26.37 23.45 5.45
CA THR A 230 -27.17 23.65 6.65
C THR A 230 -28.56 24.21 6.37
N GLY A 231 -28.82 24.67 5.12
CA GLY A 231 -30.08 25.19 4.64
C GLY A 231 -30.07 25.34 3.10
N ARG A 232 -31.18 25.94 2.60
CA ARG A 232 -31.37 26.06 1.14
C ARG A 232 -30.20 26.81 0.43
N ASP A 233 -29.77 27.90 1.05
CA ASP A 233 -28.73 28.78 0.51
C ASP A 233 -27.58 29.01 1.49
N THR A 234 -27.41 28.11 2.47
CA THR A 234 -26.38 28.20 3.50
C THR A 234 -25.58 26.93 3.62
N VAL A 235 -24.28 27.09 3.82
CA VAL A 235 -23.34 26.01 4.12
C VAL A 235 -22.75 26.18 5.51
N ALA A 236 -22.24 25.10 6.09
CA ALA A 236 -21.56 25.13 7.36
C ALA A 236 -20.33 26.06 7.28
N THR A 237 -20.10 26.81 8.34
CA THR A 237 -18.89 27.60 8.47
C THR A 237 -17.70 26.66 8.67
N SER A 238 -16.69 26.77 7.83
CA SER A 238 -15.46 26.01 7.99
C SER A 238 -14.74 26.39 9.28
N ARG A 239 -14.18 25.38 9.95
CA ARG A 239 -13.35 25.57 11.14
C ARG A 239 -11.90 25.24 10.77
N PRO A 240 -10.97 26.20 10.89
CA PRO A 240 -9.58 26.00 10.43
C PRO A 240 -8.70 25.26 11.43
N TRP A 241 -9.25 24.72 12.50
CA TRP A 241 -8.53 24.01 13.54
C TRP A 241 -9.33 22.83 14.08
N GLU A 242 -8.62 21.83 14.58
CA GLU A 242 -9.15 20.65 15.24
C GLU A 242 -8.27 20.29 16.45
N ARG A 243 -8.88 19.69 17.47
CA ARG A 243 -8.18 19.07 18.58
C ARG A 243 -8.55 17.59 18.64
N PHE A 244 -7.57 16.76 18.40
CA PHE A 244 -7.73 15.32 18.41
C PHE A 244 -7.11 14.73 19.68
N LEU A 245 -7.90 13.95 20.43
CA LEU A 245 -7.40 13.21 21.59
C LEU A 245 -6.82 11.88 21.09
N LEU A 246 -5.50 11.75 21.17
CA LEU A 246 -4.82 10.48 20.83
C LEU A 246 -5.27 9.38 21.80
N PRO A 247 -5.62 8.18 21.30
CA PRO A 247 -5.90 7.04 22.16
C PRO A 247 -4.74 6.69 23.08
N GLU A 248 -5.04 6.17 24.26
CA GLU A 248 -4.02 5.71 25.20
C GLU A 248 -3.11 4.64 24.54
N GLY A 249 -1.79 4.77 24.70
CA GLY A 249 -0.81 3.87 24.13
C GLY A 249 -0.61 3.96 22.62
N SER A 250 -1.24 4.94 21.96
CA SER A 250 -1.10 5.12 20.51
C SER A 250 0.17 5.86 20.10
N ILE A 251 0.85 6.52 21.01
CA ILE A 251 2.09 7.24 20.77
C ILE A 251 3.11 7.00 21.87
N GLU A 252 4.32 6.66 21.47
CA GLU A 252 5.47 6.48 22.35
C GLU A 252 6.68 7.24 21.79
N PRO A 253 7.61 7.70 22.65
CA PRO A 253 8.78 8.42 22.17
C PRO A 253 9.71 7.47 21.38
N ARG A 254 10.27 7.97 20.29
CA ARG A 254 11.31 7.33 19.48
C ARG A 254 12.53 8.23 19.45
N ASN A 255 13.69 7.72 19.87
CA ASN A 255 14.94 8.53 19.93
C ASN A 255 14.79 9.84 20.74
N GLY A 256 13.98 9.83 21.79
CA GLY A 256 13.78 11.00 22.65
C GLY A 256 12.78 12.03 22.12
N ALA A 257 12.08 11.76 21.04
CA ALA A 257 11.06 12.63 20.45
C ALA A 257 9.76 11.85 20.17
N TYR A 258 8.62 12.53 20.20
CA TYR A 258 7.37 12.02 19.69
C TYR A 258 7.26 12.33 18.20
N GLU A 259 6.89 11.34 17.41
CA GLU A 259 6.69 11.47 15.96
C GLU A 259 5.20 11.37 15.63
N LEU A 260 4.69 12.39 14.94
CA LEU A 260 3.38 12.39 14.32
C LEU A 260 3.57 12.57 12.81
N ILE A 261 2.97 11.68 12.04
CA ILE A 261 2.97 11.76 10.59
C ILE A 261 1.56 12.07 10.14
N LEU A 262 1.41 13.13 9.36
CA LEU A 262 0.17 13.47 8.68
C LEU A 262 0.35 13.17 7.21
N ALA A 263 -0.59 12.44 6.64
CA ALA A 263 -0.58 12.06 5.23
C ALA A 263 -1.93 12.37 4.61
N GLU A 264 -1.92 12.71 3.32
CA GLU A 264 -3.12 12.85 2.50
C GLU A 264 -3.19 11.65 1.56
N PRO A 265 -4.04 10.65 1.83
CA PRO A 265 -4.08 9.41 1.04
C PRO A 265 -4.90 9.55 -0.25
N MET A 266 -5.70 10.58 -0.38
CA MET A 266 -6.46 10.87 -1.59
C MET A 266 -5.78 11.96 -2.42
N GLU A 267 -6.14 12.08 -3.69
CA GLU A 267 -5.60 13.11 -4.59
C GLU A 267 -6.16 14.52 -4.27
N GLU A 268 -6.11 14.88 -3.00
CA GLU A 268 -6.52 16.20 -2.52
C GLU A 268 -5.32 16.95 -1.94
N THR A 269 -5.46 18.25 -1.82
CA THR A 269 -4.40 19.08 -1.26
C THR A 269 -4.80 19.57 0.13
N CYS A 270 -4.06 19.14 1.13
CA CYS A 270 -4.18 19.64 2.50
C CYS A 270 -3.09 20.68 2.79
N TYR A 271 -3.51 21.82 3.32
CA TYR A 271 -2.59 22.84 3.82
C TYR A 271 -2.59 22.80 5.34
N LEU A 272 -1.48 22.34 5.91
CA LEU A 272 -1.27 22.28 7.35
C LEU A 272 -0.36 23.43 7.79
N ASP A 273 -0.93 24.41 8.45
CA ASP A 273 -0.16 25.58 8.93
C ASP A 273 0.64 25.25 10.20
N ALA A 274 0.07 24.45 11.10
CA ALA A 274 0.72 24.05 12.34
C ALA A 274 0.12 22.77 12.91
N ALA A 275 0.96 21.97 13.57
CA ALA A 275 0.56 20.86 14.42
C ALA A 275 1.31 20.95 15.74
N SER A 276 0.64 20.67 16.86
CA SER A 276 1.27 20.64 18.17
C SER A 276 0.75 19.47 18.99
N LEU A 277 1.65 18.78 19.70
CA LEU A 277 1.31 17.78 20.68
C LEU A 277 1.28 18.42 22.07
N VAL A 278 0.13 18.29 22.74
CA VAL A 278 -0.06 18.80 24.11
C VAL A 278 -0.26 17.60 25.02
N THR A 279 0.55 17.52 26.07
CA THR A 279 0.46 16.46 27.08
C THR A 279 -0.12 16.98 28.39
N TRP A 280 -0.81 16.11 29.09
CA TRP A 280 -1.45 16.41 30.37
C TRP A 280 -1.10 15.34 31.40
N ASP A 281 -0.51 15.74 32.51
CA ASP A 281 -0.26 14.86 33.64
C ASP A 281 -1.54 14.75 34.47
N LEU A 282 -2.17 13.58 34.43
CA LEU A 282 -3.40 13.32 35.18
C LEU A 282 -3.11 12.54 36.46
N PRO A 283 -3.75 12.91 37.58
CA PRO A 283 -3.67 12.09 38.78
C PRO A 283 -4.26 10.69 38.54
N PRO A 284 -3.81 9.65 39.27
CA PRO A 284 -4.33 8.30 39.13
C PRO A 284 -5.85 8.25 39.22
N GLY A 285 -6.48 7.54 38.31
CA GLY A 285 -7.94 7.39 38.22
C GLY A 285 -8.69 8.57 37.59
N TRP A 286 -7.99 9.52 37.02
CA TRP A 286 -8.57 10.57 36.18
C TRP A 286 -8.39 10.22 34.70
N SER A 287 -9.36 10.64 33.91
CA SER A 287 -9.35 10.55 32.45
C SER A 287 -9.64 11.93 31.86
N MET A 288 -9.36 12.06 30.58
CA MET A 288 -9.59 13.30 29.84
C MET A 288 -10.46 13.02 28.61
N ALA A 289 -11.28 13.99 28.26
CA ALA A 289 -11.96 14.10 26.97
C ALA A 289 -11.81 15.52 26.45
N VAL A 290 -12.02 15.70 25.16
CA VAL A 290 -11.94 17.03 24.51
C VAL A 290 -13.32 17.37 23.96
N ASP A 291 -13.76 18.63 24.11
CA ASP A 291 -14.98 19.11 23.44
C ASP A 291 -14.70 19.26 21.94
N GLU A 292 -14.69 18.11 21.27
CA GLU A 292 -14.54 18.02 19.82
C GLU A 292 -15.64 17.15 19.25
N ARG A 293 -16.28 17.62 18.20
CA ARG A 293 -17.42 16.96 17.57
C ARG A 293 -17.37 17.16 16.07
N MET A 294 -17.61 16.09 15.34
CA MET A 294 -17.95 16.20 13.94
C MET A 294 -19.39 16.70 13.81
N GLY A 295 -19.57 18.00 13.80
CA GLY A 295 -20.90 18.59 13.78
C GLY A 295 -20.90 20.00 13.18
N THR A 296 -21.96 20.28 12.43
CA THR A 296 -22.21 21.56 11.77
C THR A 296 -23.21 22.42 12.54
N GLY A 297 -23.74 21.89 13.65
CA GLY A 297 -24.74 22.58 14.50
C GLY A 297 -24.11 23.49 15.55
N LEU A 298 -24.93 24.35 16.11
CA LEU A 298 -24.57 25.22 17.24
C LEU A 298 -24.90 24.56 18.57
N PRO A 299 -24.14 24.84 19.64
CA PRO A 299 -22.91 25.64 19.66
C PRO A 299 -21.72 24.88 19.03
N ALA A 300 -20.79 25.63 18.42
CA ALA A 300 -19.57 25.07 17.87
C ALA A 300 -18.71 24.45 19.00
N PRO A 301 -17.96 23.35 18.71
CA PRO A 301 -17.02 22.78 19.66
C PRO A 301 -15.98 23.81 20.09
N THR A 302 -15.61 23.77 21.37
CA THR A 302 -14.64 24.72 21.95
C THR A 302 -13.21 24.19 21.95
N GLY A 303 -13.01 22.88 21.75
CA GLY A 303 -11.74 22.22 21.90
C GLY A 303 -11.21 22.20 23.35
N ILE A 304 -12.04 22.53 24.34
CA ILE A 304 -11.64 22.56 25.74
C ILE A 304 -11.54 21.14 26.30
N PRO A 305 -10.44 20.78 27.00
CA PRO A 305 -10.33 19.49 27.66
C PRO A 305 -11.23 19.43 28.91
N PHE A 306 -11.85 18.28 29.11
CA PHE A 306 -12.59 17.93 30.34
C PHE A 306 -11.85 16.84 31.08
N PHE A 307 -11.79 16.95 32.41
CA PHE A 307 -11.17 15.96 33.27
C PHE A 307 -12.23 15.31 34.15
N TYR A 308 -12.25 13.99 34.19
CA TYR A 308 -13.26 13.24 34.92
C TYR A 308 -12.72 11.97 35.56
N ARG A 309 -13.40 11.45 36.59
CA ARG A 309 -13.07 10.19 37.26
C ARG A 309 -13.97 9.03 36.87
N ARG A 310 -15.16 9.32 36.34
CA ARG A 310 -16.17 8.31 35.96
C ARG A 310 -16.86 8.79 34.69
N SER A 311 -17.02 7.90 33.75
CA SER A 311 -17.94 8.07 32.65
C SER A 311 -19.29 7.45 33.05
N ILE A 312 -20.39 8.04 32.60
CA ILE A 312 -21.71 7.46 32.70
C ILE A 312 -22.13 7.11 31.27
N ASP A 313 -22.44 5.83 31.04
CA ASP A 313 -22.96 5.42 29.75
C ASP A 313 -24.28 6.18 29.48
N PRO A 314 -24.49 6.75 28.29
CA PRO A 314 -25.71 7.41 27.95
C PRO A 314 -26.85 6.39 28.10
N LEU A 315 -27.88 6.80 28.82
CA LEU A 315 -29.15 6.05 28.89
C LEU A 315 -29.64 5.88 27.45
N ARG A 316 -29.82 4.65 27.02
CA ARG A 316 -30.54 4.37 25.77
C ARG A 316 -31.97 4.84 25.99
N VAL A 317 -32.35 5.93 25.32
CA VAL A 317 -33.73 6.42 25.24
C VAL A 317 -34.42 5.70 24.10
#